data_2e912cbd80d349b17566d85bd499d798
#
_entry.id   2e912cbd80d349b17566d85bd499d798
#
_cell.length_a   1.000
_cell.length_b   1.000
_cell.length_c   1.000
_cell.angle_alpha   90.00
_cell.angle_beta   90.00
_cell.angle_gamma   90.00
#
_symmetry.space_group_name_H-M   'P 1'
#
loop_
_entity.id
_entity.type
_entity.pdbx_description
1 polymer ?
#
loop_
_entity_poly.entity_id
_entity_poly.type
_entity_poly.pdbx_seq_one_letter_code
_entity_poly.pdbx_strand_id
1 'polypeptide(L)'
;ISLLRWNHPARGTVSPVDIIPVAEDMGLIVDLGRWILRKACMECMKWPEAVSVAVNFSPQQFHQRDVLSEVRYALEVSGLPAHRLEIEITESSLLHNTELTHDVLSQLRSLGVRISLDDFGTGYSSLSYLHNFPLQKVKIDRSFLEGIDSDRPLTLLRGVARLSADLGMSVVVEGIETNEQLELISADGSVTEAQG
;
A
#
# COMPACT_ATOMS: atom_id res chain seq x y z
N ILE A 1 -7.28 5.56 -0.41
CA ILE A 1 -5.86 5.91 -0.45
C ILE A 1 -5.70 7.40 -0.22
N SER A 2 -4.68 7.79 0.58
CA SER A 2 -4.29 9.19 0.78
C SER A 2 -3.30 9.59 -0.31
N LEU A 3 -3.66 10.57 -1.13
CA LEU A 3 -2.82 11.05 -2.23
C LEU A 3 -2.34 12.48 -1.97
N LEU A 4 -1.03 12.69 -2.00
CA LEU A 4 -0.41 14.01 -1.90
C LEU A 4 -0.84 14.91 -3.08
N ARG A 5 -1.16 16.15 -2.79
CA ARG A 5 -1.40 17.21 -3.79
C ARG A 5 -0.66 18.47 -3.35
N TRP A 6 0.20 18.98 -4.22
CA TRP A 6 0.93 20.21 -3.97
C TRP A 6 0.51 21.31 -4.95
N ASN A 7 -0.17 22.32 -4.44
CA ASN A 7 -0.53 23.50 -5.22
C ASN A 7 0.56 24.55 -5.07
N HIS A 8 1.48 24.58 -6.05
CA HIS A 8 2.58 25.54 -6.05
C HIS A 8 2.12 26.89 -6.64
N PRO A 9 2.42 28.06 -6.00
CA PRO A 9 1.92 29.36 -6.44
C PRO A 9 2.25 29.71 -7.89
N ALA A 10 3.43 29.32 -8.38
CA ALA A 10 3.91 29.62 -9.72
C ALA A 10 3.80 28.47 -10.74
N ARG A 11 3.62 27.20 -10.26
CA ARG A 11 3.62 26.00 -11.12
C ARG A 11 2.26 25.31 -11.19
N GLY A 12 1.27 25.77 -10.41
CA GLY A 12 -0.01 25.09 -10.29
C GLY A 12 0.12 23.78 -9.49
N THR A 13 -0.72 22.80 -9.80
CA THR A 13 -0.69 21.47 -9.14
C THR A 13 0.51 20.66 -9.63
N VAL A 14 1.41 20.35 -8.70
CA VAL A 14 2.60 19.49 -8.95
C VAL A 14 2.25 18.05 -8.62
N SER A 15 2.64 17.13 -9.52
CA SER A 15 2.36 15.70 -9.37
C SER A 15 3.18 15.06 -8.24
N PRO A 16 2.64 14.09 -7.49
CA PRO A 16 3.41 13.28 -6.56
C PRO A 16 4.62 12.59 -7.21
N VAL A 17 4.50 12.17 -8.47
CA VAL A 17 5.60 11.55 -9.26
C VAL A 17 6.81 12.47 -9.40
N ASP A 18 6.59 13.80 -9.41
CA ASP A 18 7.67 14.78 -9.47
C ASP A 18 8.22 15.16 -8.08
N ILE A 19 7.39 15.07 -7.04
CA ILE A 19 7.73 15.52 -5.68
C ILE A 19 8.46 14.42 -4.92
N ILE A 20 7.94 13.20 -4.95
CA ILE A 20 8.40 12.11 -4.10
C ILE A 20 9.87 11.77 -4.35
N PRO A 21 10.35 11.58 -5.61
CA PRO A 21 11.76 11.30 -5.86
C PRO A 21 12.70 12.40 -5.34
N VAL A 22 12.31 13.67 -5.54
CA VAL A 22 13.09 14.81 -5.04
C VAL A 22 13.12 14.84 -3.51
N ALA A 23 12.00 14.55 -2.86
CA ALA A 23 11.94 14.49 -1.40
C ALA A 23 12.79 13.33 -0.84
N GLU A 24 12.84 12.20 -1.54
CA GLU A 24 13.70 11.06 -1.22
C GLU A 24 15.18 11.42 -1.34
N ASP A 25 15.60 11.99 -2.48
CA ASP A 25 16.98 12.40 -2.74
C ASP A 25 17.47 13.43 -1.72
N MET A 26 16.60 14.34 -1.28
CA MET A 26 16.91 15.36 -0.30
C MET A 26 16.76 14.91 1.16
N GLY A 27 16.29 13.69 1.42
CA GLY A 27 15.96 13.19 2.76
C GLY A 27 14.75 13.85 3.40
N LEU A 28 13.97 14.63 2.66
CA LEU A 28 12.76 15.31 3.14
C LEU A 28 11.55 14.38 3.21
N ILE A 29 11.63 13.20 2.60
CA ILE A 29 10.51 12.23 2.55
C ILE A 29 10.05 11.81 3.94
N VAL A 30 10.95 11.80 4.92
CA VAL A 30 10.65 11.41 6.30
C VAL A 30 9.73 12.44 6.95
N ASP A 31 10.09 13.72 6.88
CA ASP A 31 9.28 14.81 7.47
C ASP A 31 7.96 14.99 6.73
N LEU A 32 7.99 14.85 5.41
CA LEU A 32 6.80 14.87 4.57
C LEU A 32 5.86 13.71 4.94
N GLY A 33 6.39 12.50 5.08
CA GLY A 33 5.63 11.32 5.48
C GLY A 33 4.99 11.45 6.86
N ARG A 34 5.71 11.99 7.83
CA ARG A 34 5.17 12.32 9.17
C ARG A 34 3.97 13.27 9.08
N TRP A 35 4.09 14.29 8.27
CA TRP A 35 3.01 15.26 8.06
C TRP A 35 1.81 14.61 7.36
N ILE A 36 2.05 13.84 6.28
CA ILE A 36 1.01 13.13 5.53
C ILE A 36 0.26 12.18 6.46
N LEU A 37 0.97 11.35 7.22
CA LEU A 37 0.40 10.35 8.13
C LEU A 37 -0.56 11.01 9.13
N ARG A 38 -0.09 12.05 9.85
CA ARG A 38 -0.91 12.77 10.82
C ARG A 38 -2.14 13.39 10.16
N LYS A 39 -1.94 14.03 9.01
CA LYS A 39 -3.03 14.68 8.27
C LYS A 39 -4.06 13.66 7.79
N ALA A 40 -3.63 12.53 7.24
CA ALA A 40 -4.50 11.46 6.79
C ALA A 40 -5.33 10.86 7.95
N CYS A 41 -4.70 10.60 9.09
CA CYS A 41 -5.40 10.12 10.27
C CYS A 41 -6.46 11.11 10.77
N MET A 42 -6.12 12.40 10.87
CA MET A 42 -7.06 13.45 11.28
C MET A 42 -8.24 13.60 10.30
N GLU A 43 -7.99 13.51 8.99
CA GLU A 43 -9.06 13.57 7.99
C GLU A 43 -9.96 12.34 8.05
N CYS A 44 -9.38 11.14 8.24
CA CYS A 44 -10.14 9.90 8.34
C CYS A 44 -11.13 9.90 9.50
N MET A 45 -10.84 10.61 10.59
CA MET A 45 -11.78 10.78 11.72
C MET A 45 -13.07 11.50 11.35
N LYS A 46 -13.08 12.25 10.27
CA LYS A 46 -14.28 12.95 9.75
C LYS A 46 -15.17 12.05 8.89
N TRP A 47 -14.65 10.86 8.50
CA TRP A 47 -15.35 9.93 7.63
C TRP A 47 -16.16 8.91 8.43
N PRO A 48 -17.15 8.25 7.83
CA PRO A 48 -17.89 7.18 8.48
C PRO A 48 -16.95 6.12 9.10
N GLU A 49 -17.33 5.55 10.22
CA GLU A 49 -16.51 4.62 10.99
C GLU A 49 -16.04 3.39 10.18
N ALA A 50 -16.85 2.95 9.22
CA ALA A 50 -16.52 1.84 8.32
C ALA A 50 -15.42 2.16 7.30
N VAL A 51 -15.05 3.45 7.13
CA VAL A 51 -14.05 3.88 6.15
C VAL A 51 -12.67 3.95 6.79
N SER A 52 -11.69 3.37 6.13
CA SER A 52 -10.27 3.39 6.50
C SER A 52 -9.48 4.32 5.60
N VAL A 53 -8.29 4.70 6.03
CA VAL A 53 -7.34 5.45 5.21
C VAL A 53 -6.09 4.62 4.97
N ALA A 54 -5.65 4.55 3.71
CA ALA A 54 -4.37 3.97 3.34
C ALA A 54 -3.35 5.07 3.07
N VAL A 55 -2.13 4.87 3.56
CA VAL A 55 -0.99 5.81 3.44
C VAL A 55 0.22 5.07 2.91
N ASN A 56 0.77 5.56 1.79
CA ASN A 56 1.98 5.03 1.20
C ASN A 56 3.21 5.40 2.02
N PHE A 57 4.06 4.41 2.30
CA PHE A 57 5.34 4.58 2.98
C PHE A 57 6.49 4.30 2.01
N SER A 58 7.41 5.26 1.92
CA SER A 58 8.67 5.08 1.19
C SER A 58 9.61 4.12 1.92
N PRO A 59 10.44 3.32 1.18
CA PRO A 59 11.46 2.49 1.78
C PRO A 59 12.37 3.23 2.77
N GLN A 60 12.70 4.49 2.49
CA GLN A 60 13.54 5.31 3.37
C GLN A 60 12.92 5.57 4.75
N GLN A 61 11.59 5.57 4.86
CA GLN A 61 10.91 5.76 6.14
C GLN A 61 11.12 4.55 7.07
N PHE A 62 11.21 3.32 6.53
CA PHE A 62 11.47 2.11 7.33
C PHE A 62 12.89 2.04 7.90
N HIS A 63 13.85 2.72 7.27
CA HIS A 63 15.23 2.80 7.78
C HIS A 63 15.38 3.77 8.96
N GLN A 64 14.36 4.57 9.23
CA GLN A 64 14.36 5.44 10.41
C GLN A 64 13.98 4.63 11.64
N ARG A 65 14.73 4.81 12.75
CA ARG A 65 14.50 4.09 14.01
C ARG A 65 13.15 4.38 14.69
N ASP A 66 12.38 5.34 14.15
CA ASP A 66 11.23 5.93 14.82
C ASP A 66 9.86 5.69 14.16
N VAL A 67 9.77 4.85 13.09
CA VAL A 67 8.50 4.61 12.36
C VAL A 67 7.35 4.25 13.30
N LEU A 68 7.61 3.33 14.24
CA LEU A 68 6.59 2.88 15.20
C LEU A 68 6.10 4.02 16.11
N SER A 69 7.04 4.85 16.59
CA SER A 69 6.73 6.01 17.43
C SER A 69 5.92 7.06 16.68
N GLU A 70 6.25 7.28 15.40
CA GLU A 70 5.51 8.22 14.54
C GLU A 70 4.08 7.75 14.27
N VAL A 71 3.87 6.46 14.01
CA VAL A 71 2.54 5.89 13.81
C VAL A 71 1.72 5.97 15.11
N ARG A 72 2.31 5.59 16.25
CA ARG A 72 1.66 5.72 17.56
C ARG A 72 1.23 7.15 17.84
N TYR A 73 2.13 8.10 17.63
CA TYR A 73 1.86 9.52 17.83
C TYR A 73 0.74 10.03 16.90
N ALA A 74 0.74 9.62 15.63
CA ALA A 74 -0.30 10.01 14.69
C ALA A 74 -1.68 9.47 15.09
N LEU A 75 -1.76 8.22 15.56
CA LEU A 75 -3.00 7.61 16.07
C LEU A 75 -3.47 8.30 17.35
N GLU A 76 -2.56 8.57 18.30
CA GLU A 76 -2.87 9.23 19.56
C GLU A 76 -3.41 10.66 19.34
N VAL A 77 -2.71 11.48 18.55
CA VAL A 77 -3.12 12.87 18.29
C VAL A 77 -4.40 12.98 17.50
N SER A 78 -4.64 12.05 16.56
CA SER A 78 -5.86 12.03 15.74
C SER A 78 -7.05 11.38 16.46
N GLY A 79 -6.79 10.46 17.39
CA GLY A 79 -7.81 9.60 17.98
C GLY A 79 -8.30 8.49 17.04
N LEU A 80 -7.62 8.27 15.89
CA LEU A 80 -8.03 7.27 14.92
C LEU A 80 -7.80 5.85 15.48
N PRO A 81 -8.83 4.97 15.49
CA PRO A 81 -8.63 3.56 15.79
C PRO A 81 -7.62 2.92 14.83
N ALA A 82 -6.63 2.21 15.36
CA ALA A 82 -5.52 1.68 14.57
C ALA A 82 -5.95 0.82 13.38
N HIS A 83 -7.04 0.05 13.52
CA HIS A 83 -7.58 -0.80 12.45
C HIS A 83 -8.15 -0.03 11.25
N ARG A 84 -8.33 1.30 11.38
CA ARG A 84 -8.74 2.18 10.28
C ARG A 84 -7.55 2.80 9.54
N LEU A 85 -6.32 2.58 10.01
CA LEU A 85 -5.10 2.95 9.30
C LEU A 85 -4.55 1.73 8.56
N GLU A 86 -4.29 1.90 7.27
CA GLU A 86 -3.57 0.94 6.43
C GLU A 86 -2.27 1.60 5.94
N ILE A 87 -1.15 0.90 6.09
CA ILE A 87 0.15 1.33 5.58
C ILE A 87 0.43 0.53 4.32
N GLU A 88 0.59 1.22 3.21
CA GLU A 88 0.95 0.64 1.91
C GLU A 88 2.47 0.71 1.74
N ILE A 89 3.07 -0.42 1.39
CA ILE A 89 4.51 -0.57 1.14
C ILE A 89 4.72 -1.24 -0.20
N THR A 90 5.74 -0.81 -0.94
CA THR A 90 6.12 -1.45 -2.20
C THR A 90 7.04 -2.66 -1.96
N GLU A 91 7.20 -3.52 -2.98
CA GLU A 91 8.15 -4.65 -2.92
C GLU A 91 9.57 -4.20 -2.57
N SER A 92 10.02 -3.05 -3.07
CA SER A 92 11.34 -2.51 -2.80
C SER A 92 11.58 -2.23 -1.31
N SER A 93 10.52 -1.91 -0.56
CA SER A 93 10.58 -1.73 0.90
C SER A 93 10.93 -3.02 1.64
N LEU A 94 10.61 -4.18 1.07
CA LEU A 94 10.87 -5.50 1.67
C LEU A 94 12.26 -6.03 1.35
N LEU A 95 12.94 -5.51 0.32
CA LEU A 95 14.25 -5.96 -0.12
C LEU A 95 15.39 -5.56 0.81
N HIS A 96 15.28 -4.39 1.44
CA HIS A 96 16.34 -3.83 2.27
C HIS A 96 16.13 -4.19 3.73
N ASN A 97 17.16 -4.78 4.37
CA ASN A 97 17.20 -5.11 5.79
C ASN A 97 15.98 -5.89 6.28
N THR A 98 15.78 -7.08 5.73
CA THR A 98 14.60 -7.92 5.86
C THR A 98 14.18 -8.19 7.31
N GLU A 99 15.14 -8.37 8.24
CA GLU A 99 14.85 -8.60 9.67
C GLU A 99 14.27 -7.36 10.34
N LEU A 100 14.91 -6.19 10.15
CA LEU A 100 14.41 -4.94 10.72
C LEU A 100 13.03 -4.58 10.19
N THR A 101 12.83 -4.72 8.87
CA THR A 101 11.55 -4.44 8.22
C THR A 101 10.47 -5.38 8.75
N HIS A 102 10.76 -6.67 8.88
CA HIS A 102 9.84 -7.65 9.46
C HIS A 102 9.44 -7.27 10.90
N ASP A 103 10.41 -6.89 11.74
CA ASP A 103 10.14 -6.50 13.12
C ASP A 103 9.27 -5.25 13.23
N VAL A 104 9.55 -4.22 12.42
CA VAL A 104 8.75 -2.99 12.37
C VAL A 104 7.32 -3.30 11.93
N LEU A 105 7.13 -4.06 10.84
CA LEU A 105 5.80 -4.43 10.34
C LEU A 105 5.03 -5.28 11.35
N SER A 106 5.70 -6.20 12.05
CA SER A 106 5.09 -7.01 13.10
C SER A 106 4.62 -6.17 14.29
N GLN A 107 5.41 -5.17 14.68
CA GLN A 107 5.03 -4.23 15.74
C GLN A 107 3.85 -3.33 15.32
N LEU A 108 3.85 -2.82 14.07
CA LEU A 108 2.72 -2.05 13.52
C LEU A 108 1.43 -2.88 13.50
N ARG A 109 1.52 -4.13 13.05
CA ARG A 109 0.39 -5.06 13.09
C ARG A 109 -0.11 -5.31 14.52
N SER A 110 0.81 -5.43 15.49
CA SER A 110 0.46 -5.61 16.91
C SER A 110 -0.25 -4.39 17.49
N LEU A 111 -0.06 -3.19 16.94
CA LEU A 111 -0.86 -2.00 17.24
C LEU A 111 -2.28 -2.06 16.66
N GLY A 112 -2.55 -2.98 15.73
CA GLY A 112 -3.81 -3.09 15.00
C GLY A 112 -3.82 -2.34 13.67
N VAL A 113 -2.70 -1.78 13.23
CA VAL A 113 -2.55 -1.17 11.90
C VAL A 113 -2.53 -2.25 10.83
N ARG A 114 -3.18 -2.02 9.70
CA ARG A 114 -3.14 -2.94 8.55
C ARG A 114 -1.93 -2.65 7.66
N ILE A 115 -1.36 -3.72 7.11
CA ILE A 115 -0.22 -3.63 6.20
C ILE A 115 -0.63 -4.20 4.84
N SER A 116 -0.46 -3.40 3.80
CA SER A 116 -0.75 -3.76 2.41
C SER A 116 0.53 -3.72 1.58
N LEU A 117 0.72 -4.73 0.77
CA LEU A 117 1.78 -4.74 -0.26
C LEU A 117 1.21 -4.11 -1.53
N ASP A 118 1.82 -3.03 -1.96
CA ASP A 118 1.44 -2.24 -3.15
C ASP A 118 2.32 -2.58 -4.35
N ASP A 119 1.83 -2.32 -5.57
CA ASP A 119 2.53 -2.52 -6.84
C ASP A 119 3.11 -3.93 -7.03
N PHE A 120 2.42 -4.98 -6.50
CA PHE A 120 2.92 -6.35 -6.60
C PHE A 120 3.01 -6.78 -8.07
N GLY A 121 4.23 -7.18 -8.48
CA GLY A 121 4.52 -7.65 -9.83
C GLY A 121 5.33 -6.69 -10.69
N THR A 122 5.58 -5.47 -10.24
CA THR A 122 6.36 -4.48 -10.99
C THR A 122 7.88 -4.60 -10.80
N GLY A 123 8.30 -5.38 -9.79
CA GLY A 123 9.69 -5.52 -9.37
C GLY A 123 10.22 -6.96 -9.42
N TYR A 124 11.17 -7.24 -8.56
CA TYR A 124 11.72 -8.59 -8.32
C TYR A 124 10.74 -9.39 -7.44
N SER A 125 9.55 -9.65 -7.95
CA SER A 125 8.47 -10.31 -7.20
C SER A 125 8.90 -11.68 -6.69
N SER A 126 9.32 -11.75 -5.44
CA SER A 126 9.52 -13.01 -4.76
C SER A 126 8.24 -13.39 -4.00
N LEU A 127 7.57 -14.44 -4.44
CA LEU A 127 6.44 -15.01 -3.71
C LEU A 127 6.77 -15.32 -2.24
N SER A 128 8.07 -15.41 -1.90
CA SER A 128 8.53 -15.59 -0.51
C SER A 128 8.17 -14.41 0.40
N TYR A 129 8.00 -13.20 -0.13
CA TYR A 129 7.60 -12.03 0.67
C TYR A 129 6.17 -12.19 1.21
N LEU A 130 5.27 -12.75 0.41
CA LEU A 130 3.89 -13.00 0.83
C LEU A 130 3.81 -13.94 2.03
N HIS A 131 4.76 -14.88 2.14
CA HIS A 131 4.81 -15.81 3.27
C HIS A 131 5.57 -15.24 4.48
N ASN A 132 6.65 -14.49 4.24
CA ASN A 132 7.58 -14.12 5.31
C ASN A 132 7.17 -12.84 6.06
N PHE A 133 6.38 -11.95 5.45
CA PHE A 133 5.99 -10.69 6.07
C PHE A 133 4.55 -10.72 6.59
N PRO A 134 4.24 -9.97 7.66
CA PRO A 134 2.92 -9.97 8.29
C PRO A 134 1.90 -9.12 7.51
N LEU A 135 1.76 -9.39 6.22
CA LEU A 135 0.85 -8.70 5.30
C LEU A 135 -0.60 -9.15 5.51
N GLN A 136 -1.55 -8.23 5.33
CA GLN A 136 -2.99 -8.54 5.36
C GLN A 136 -3.67 -8.28 4.02
N LYS A 137 -3.01 -7.56 3.12
CA LYS A 137 -3.56 -7.22 1.80
C LYS A 137 -2.44 -7.21 0.76
N VAL A 138 -2.76 -7.61 -0.45
CA VAL A 138 -1.90 -7.51 -1.63
C VAL A 138 -2.67 -6.77 -2.71
N LYS A 139 -2.04 -5.75 -3.30
CA LYS A 139 -2.56 -4.99 -4.43
C LYS A 139 -1.76 -5.41 -5.67
N ILE A 140 -2.44 -6.09 -6.57
CA ILE A 140 -1.86 -6.59 -7.83
C ILE A 140 -1.90 -5.44 -8.84
N ASP A 141 -0.71 -5.06 -9.32
CA ASP A 141 -0.54 -3.94 -10.25
C ASP A 141 -1.25 -4.19 -11.59
N ARG A 142 -1.66 -3.09 -12.22
CA ARG A 142 -2.36 -3.08 -13.51
C ARG A 142 -1.59 -3.79 -14.65
N SER A 143 -0.28 -3.94 -14.54
CA SER A 143 0.52 -4.65 -15.56
C SER A 143 0.08 -6.11 -15.73
N PHE A 144 -0.55 -6.70 -14.73
CA PHE A 144 -1.16 -8.02 -14.84
C PHE A 144 -2.44 -8.04 -15.68
N LEU A 145 -3.04 -6.87 -15.93
CA LEU A 145 -4.20 -6.74 -16.82
C LEU A 145 -3.80 -6.58 -18.28
N GLU A 146 -2.52 -6.33 -18.58
CA GLU A 146 -2.04 -6.22 -19.94
C GLU A 146 -2.18 -7.56 -20.67
N GLY A 147 -2.98 -7.56 -21.74
CA GLY A 147 -3.27 -8.77 -22.51
C GLY A 147 -4.10 -9.83 -21.77
N ILE A 148 -4.89 -9.42 -20.77
CA ILE A 148 -5.73 -10.31 -19.92
C ILE A 148 -6.75 -11.13 -20.74
N ASP A 149 -7.06 -10.72 -21.97
CA ASP A 149 -7.92 -11.47 -22.90
C ASP A 149 -7.29 -12.80 -23.36
N SER A 150 -6.00 -13.00 -23.09
CA SER A 150 -5.30 -14.26 -23.37
C SER A 150 -5.17 -15.11 -22.11
N ASP A 151 -5.11 -16.43 -22.28
CA ASP A 151 -5.12 -17.39 -21.17
C ASP A 151 -3.94 -17.24 -20.20
N ARG A 152 -2.76 -16.81 -20.70
CA ARG A 152 -1.53 -16.81 -19.89
C ARG A 152 -1.48 -15.71 -18.83
N PRO A 153 -1.72 -14.41 -19.15
CA PRO A 153 -1.80 -13.35 -18.15
C PRO A 153 -2.91 -13.58 -17.12
N LEU A 154 -4.08 -14.00 -17.58
CA LEU A 154 -5.21 -14.32 -16.71
C LEU A 154 -4.89 -15.47 -15.74
N THR A 155 -4.23 -16.53 -16.22
CA THR A 155 -3.80 -17.67 -15.38
C THR A 155 -2.78 -17.22 -14.33
N LEU A 156 -1.84 -16.34 -14.70
CA LEU A 156 -0.86 -15.79 -13.76
C LEU A 156 -1.51 -14.95 -12.68
N LEU A 157 -2.38 -14.01 -13.07
CA LEU A 157 -3.12 -13.18 -12.12
C LEU A 157 -3.93 -14.04 -11.14
N ARG A 158 -4.70 -15.00 -11.64
CA ARG A 158 -5.48 -15.93 -10.81
C ARG A 158 -4.59 -16.77 -9.88
N GLY A 159 -3.45 -17.22 -10.37
CA GLY A 159 -2.49 -17.96 -9.54
C GLY A 159 -1.96 -17.14 -8.37
N VAL A 160 -1.58 -15.89 -8.60
CA VAL A 160 -1.13 -14.96 -7.56
C VAL A 160 -2.28 -14.62 -6.60
N ALA A 161 -3.47 -14.29 -7.12
CA ALA A 161 -4.63 -13.94 -6.31
C ALA A 161 -5.01 -15.11 -5.38
N ARG A 162 -5.07 -16.32 -5.91
CA ARG A 162 -5.40 -17.52 -5.12
C ARG A 162 -4.37 -17.81 -4.05
N LEU A 163 -3.07 -17.76 -4.39
CA LEU A 163 -2.00 -17.94 -3.42
C LEU A 163 -2.11 -16.94 -2.27
N SER A 164 -2.34 -15.67 -2.59
CA SER A 164 -2.50 -14.60 -1.59
C SER A 164 -3.72 -14.85 -0.69
N ALA A 165 -4.85 -15.25 -1.27
CA ALA A 165 -6.06 -15.60 -0.53
C ALA A 165 -5.85 -16.84 0.36
N ASP A 166 -5.17 -17.88 -0.12
CA ASP A 166 -4.83 -19.09 0.64
C ASP A 166 -3.89 -18.79 1.83
N LEU A 167 -3.08 -17.73 1.72
CA LEU A 167 -2.27 -17.19 2.82
C LEU A 167 -3.06 -16.26 3.78
N GLY A 168 -4.36 -16.08 3.55
CA GLY A 168 -5.26 -15.29 4.40
C GLY A 168 -5.22 -13.79 4.16
N MET A 169 -4.71 -13.34 3.01
CA MET A 169 -4.68 -11.93 2.63
C MET A 169 -5.88 -11.55 1.78
N SER A 170 -6.35 -10.30 1.92
CA SER A 170 -7.25 -9.68 0.94
C SER A 170 -6.49 -9.37 -0.34
N VAL A 171 -7.15 -9.52 -1.48
CA VAL A 171 -6.54 -9.27 -2.79
C VAL A 171 -7.29 -8.14 -3.50
N VAL A 172 -6.54 -7.12 -3.89
CA VAL A 172 -7.02 -6.00 -4.71
C VAL A 172 -6.37 -6.10 -6.08
N VAL A 173 -7.12 -5.89 -7.14
CA VAL A 173 -6.58 -5.70 -8.49
C VAL A 173 -6.77 -4.26 -8.90
N GLU A 174 -5.68 -3.62 -9.30
CA GLU A 174 -5.66 -2.20 -9.67
C GLU A 174 -5.73 -1.99 -11.19
N GLY A 175 -6.17 -0.79 -11.58
CA GLY A 175 -6.19 -0.37 -12.98
C GLY A 175 -7.26 -1.05 -13.82
N ILE A 176 -8.41 -1.40 -13.23
CA ILE A 176 -9.54 -1.95 -13.96
C ILE A 176 -10.23 -0.81 -14.69
N GLU A 177 -10.26 -0.89 -16.01
CA GLU A 177 -10.81 0.14 -16.88
C GLU A 177 -12.12 -0.30 -17.56
N THR A 178 -12.40 -1.61 -17.63
CA THR A 178 -13.56 -2.13 -18.35
C THR A 178 -14.36 -3.15 -17.53
N ASN A 179 -15.65 -3.30 -17.86
CA ASN A 179 -16.51 -4.31 -17.23
C ASN A 179 -16.05 -5.74 -17.56
N GLU A 180 -15.52 -5.95 -18.75
CA GLU A 180 -15.00 -7.25 -19.19
C GLU A 180 -13.83 -7.69 -18.31
N GLN A 181 -12.89 -6.75 -18.01
CA GLN A 181 -11.80 -7.02 -17.07
C GLN A 181 -12.35 -7.39 -15.69
N LEU A 182 -13.32 -6.64 -15.18
CA LEU A 182 -13.95 -6.90 -13.89
C LEU A 182 -14.59 -8.29 -13.83
N GLU A 183 -15.32 -8.69 -14.87
CA GLU A 183 -15.94 -10.02 -14.97
C GLU A 183 -14.87 -11.13 -14.96
N LEU A 184 -13.80 -10.98 -15.74
CA LEU A 184 -12.72 -11.96 -15.83
C LEU A 184 -12.02 -12.20 -14.49
N ILE A 185 -11.75 -11.14 -13.72
CA ILE A 185 -11.05 -11.26 -12.44
C ILE A 185 -11.97 -11.73 -11.30
N SER A 186 -13.27 -11.44 -11.38
CA SER A 186 -14.23 -11.81 -10.35
C SER A 186 -14.66 -13.28 -10.42
N ALA A 187 -14.38 -13.96 -11.53
CA ALA A 187 -14.92 -15.29 -11.84
C ALA A 187 -14.47 -16.41 -10.87
N ASP A 188 -13.31 -16.27 -10.21
CA ASP A 188 -12.77 -17.33 -9.32
C ASP A 188 -12.92 -17.04 -7.82
N GLY A 189 -13.39 -15.85 -7.46
CA GLY A 189 -13.64 -15.46 -6.06
C GLY A 189 -12.40 -15.20 -5.20
N SER A 190 -11.19 -15.28 -5.76
CA SER A 190 -9.94 -15.00 -5.01
C SER A 190 -9.69 -13.51 -4.88
N VAL A 191 -10.21 -12.69 -5.78
CA VAL A 191 -10.12 -11.22 -5.73
C VAL A 191 -11.24 -10.69 -4.84
N THR A 192 -10.84 -9.93 -3.81
CA THR A 192 -11.79 -9.39 -2.81
C THR A 192 -12.21 -7.96 -3.10
N GLU A 193 -11.35 -7.19 -3.74
CA GLU A 193 -11.57 -5.77 -4.05
C GLU A 193 -11.04 -5.46 -5.46
N ALA A 194 -11.60 -4.44 -6.08
CA ALA A 194 -11.21 -3.95 -7.40
C ALA A 194 -11.06 -2.42 -7.35
N GLN A 195 -10.02 -1.90 -8.02
CA GLN A 195 -9.76 -0.47 -8.11
C GLN A 195 -9.47 -0.10 -9.56
N GLY A 196 -10.14 0.94 -10.06
CA GLY A 196 -9.97 1.48 -11.40
C GLY A 196 -10.06 2.98 -11.45
#